data_537ff17d3e8f43d916a4b30f3a83f589
#
_entry.id   537ff17d3e8f43d916a4b30f3a83f589
#
_cell.length_a   1.000
_cell.length_b   1.000
_cell.length_c   1.000
_cell.angle_alpha   90.00
_cell.angle_beta   90.00
_cell.angle_gamma   90.00
#
_symmetry.space_group_name_H-M   'P 1'
#
loop_
_entity.id
_entity.type
_entity.pdbx_description
1 polymer ?
#
loop_
_entity_poly.entity_id
_entity_poly.type
_entity_poly.pdbx_seq_one_letter_code
_entity_poly.pdbx_strand_id
1 'polypeptide(L)'
;MAAPAPLTDPARRGGPVRLMSLLALGVSLARRGVLPVASIAICLSTTFALALVTGVLSSRGPESPAYDVPLVASSALAWGGGFLLAFAASAHALRRDRTEGIRALFVTRTTTLRGYLVARVGGLAVLIALCVAGGTLVCGLVGAAGATRMASLPRMLQATGAGVVFSLAFSAVVAPIAFAAVGARSRIGGYLFLIAIVTLPELVVAMMGSSLPESVGDVLSIPSALVALRTSLAPGTVDPWRAMRALVALTFVVGFAMLLVRRDAILVDSPEVDA
;
A
#
# COMPACT_ATOMS: atom_id res chain seq x y z
N MET A 1 20.67 -1.11 -55.86
CA MET A 1 21.00 -0.82 -54.44
C MET A 1 19.72 -0.37 -53.77
N ALA A 2 19.08 -1.23 -52.99
CA ALA A 2 17.86 -0.90 -52.21
C ALA A 2 18.28 -0.16 -50.95
N ALA A 3 17.63 1.00 -50.69
CA ALA A 3 17.85 1.74 -49.46
C ALA A 3 17.47 0.89 -48.21
N PRO A 4 18.26 0.90 -47.13
CA PRO A 4 17.91 0.17 -45.93
C PRO A 4 16.62 0.77 -45.33
N ALA A 5 15.67 -0.12 -44.96
CA ALA A 5 14.43 0.26 -44.33
C ALA A 5 14.74 1.06 -43.05
N PRO A 6 14.00 2.15 -42.77
CA PRO A 6 14.22 2.93 -41.55
C PRO A 6 14.00 2.03 -40.33
N LEU A 7 15.04 1.92 -39.51
CA LEU A 7 14.96 1.29 -38.18
C LEU A 7 13.85 2.01 -37.39
N THR A 8 12.70 1.38 -37.29
CA THR A 8 11.59 1.87 -36.48
C THR A 8 12.09 2.07 -35.06
N ASP A 9 12.17 3.33 -34.63
CA ASP A 9 12.62 3.76 -33.31
C ASP A 9 11.85 3.01 -32.21
N PRO A 10 12.50 2.12 -31.43
CA PRO A 10 11.85 1.35 -30.38
C PRO A 10 11.33 2.24 -29.24
N ALA A 11 11.73 3.52 -29.19
CA ALA A 11 11.31 4.47 -28.18
C ALA A 11 9.82 4.86 -28.27
N ARG A 12 9.14 4.66 -29.42
CA ARG A 12 7.72 5.02 -29.61
C ARG A 12 6.71 3.95 -29.20
N ARG A 13 7.12 2.71 -28.93
CA ARG A 13 6.21 1.67 -28.44
C ARG A 13 6.27 1.61 -26.92
N GLY A 14 5.38 2.33 -26.18
CA GLY A 14 5.30 1.87 -24.84
C GLY A 14 4.97 2.74 -23.69
N GLY A 15 3.91 3.51 -23.71
CA GLY A 15 3.39 4.08 -22.45
C GLY A 15 2.89 2.97 -21.48
N PRO A 16 1.69 2.39 -21.67
CA PRO A 16 1.07 1.51 -20.63
C PRO A 16 1.69 0.11 -20.54
N VAL A 17 2.08 -0.49 -21.66
CA VAL A 17 2.69 -1.85 -21.68
C VAL A 17 4.04 -1.85 -20.95
N ARG A 18 4.84 -0.79 -21.12
CA ARG A 18 6.13 -0.64 -20.43
C ARG A 18 5.94 -0.46 -18.93
N LEU A 19 4.94 0.33 -18.50
CA LEU A 19 4.63 0.52 -17.09
C LEU A 19 4.20 -0.81 -16.44
N MET A 20 3.31 -1.56 -17.07
CA MET A 20 2.86 -2.87 -16.57
C MET A 20 4.03 -3.85 -16.41
N SER A 21 4.94 -3.92 -17.37
CA SER A 21 6.12 -4.80 -17.28
C SER A 21 7.07 -4.38 -16.16
N LEU A 22 7.24 -3.08 -15.93
CA LEU A 22 8.03 -2.55 -14.81
C LEU A 22 7.39 -2.86 -13.46
N LEU A 23 6.08 -2.71 -13.33
CA LEU A 23 5.35 -3.05 -12.11
C LEU A 23 5.40 -4.56 -11.84
N ALA A 24 5.21 -5.41 -12.86
CA ALA A 24 5.30 -6.86 -12.73
C ALA A 24 6.71 -7.29 -12.26
N LEU A 25 7.75 -6.67 -12.80
CA LEU A 25 9.12 -6.89 -12.33
C LEU A 25 9.30 -6.41 -10.88
N GLY A 26 8.76 -5.24 -10.53
CA GLY A 26 8.75 -4.74 -9.15
C GLY A 26 8.07 -5.70 -8.17
N VAL A 27 6.92 -6.27 -8.53
CA VAL A 27 6.22 -7.31 -7.76
C VAL A 27 7.10 -8.55 -7.59
N SER A 28 7.75 -9.02 -8.66
CA SER A 28 8.64 -10.18 -8.58
C SER A 28 9.83 -9.95 -7.64
N LEU A 29 10.40 -8.75 -7.67
CA LEU A 29 11.48 -8.35 -6.78
C LEU A 29 11.01 -8.19 -5.32
N ALA A 30 9.79 -7.68 -5.09
CA ALA A 30 9.21 -7.53 -3.74
C ALA A 30 8.94 -8.88 -3.05
N ARG A 31 8.68 -9.93 -3.82
CA ARG A 31 8.44 -11.30 -3.32
C ARG A 31 9.71 -12.07 -2.99
N ARG A 32 10.89 -11.52 -3.29
CA ARG A 32 12.15 -12.22 -3.03
C ARG A 32 12.45 -12.30 -1.53
N GLY A 33 12.64 -13.50 -1.02
CA GLY A 33 13.03 -13.79 0.36
C GLY A 33 11.93 -14.48 1.16
N VAL A 34 12.33 -15.09 2.26
CA VAL A 34 11.43 -15.88 3.13
C VAL A 34 10.41 -14.97 3.84
N LEU A 35 10.83 -13.82 4.35
CA LEU A 35 9.96 -12.92 5.11
C LEU A 35 8.80 -12.34 4.27
N PRO A 36 8.99 -11.81 3.05
CA PRO A 36 7.88 -11.39 2.21
C PRO A 36 6.90 -12.53 1.90
N VAL A 37 7.42 -13.73 1.61
CA VAL A 37 6.56 -14.90 1.34
C VAL A 37 5.76 -15.29 2.60
N ALA A 38 6.37 -15.30 3.77
CA ALA A 38 5.68 -15.55 5.04
C ALA A 38 4.60 -14.48 5.29
N SER A 39 4.88 -13.20 5.02
CA SER A 39 3.90 -12.12 5.16
C SER A 39 2.70 -12.27 4.20
N ILE A 40 2.93 -12.72 2.97
CA ILE A 40 1.86 -13.06 2.03
C ILE A 40 1.03 -14.24 2.57
N ALA A 41 1.67 -15.28 3.11
CA ALA A 41 0.97 -16.42 3.70
C ALA A 41 0.11 -15.99 4.90
N ILE A 42 0.59 -15.06 5.73
CA ILE A 42 -0.20 -14.46 6.83
C ILE A 42 -1.41 -13.71 6.27
N CYS A 43 -1.25 -12.88 5.22
CA CYS A 43 -2.37 -12.22 4.59
C CYS A 43 -3.42 -13.22 4.06
N LEU A 44 -2.98 -14.27 3.39
CA LEU A 44 -3.89 -15.28 2.83
C LEU A 44 -4.61 -16.07 3.92
N SER A 45 -3.92 -16.50 4.97
CA SER A 45 -4.54 -17.22 6.09
C SER A 45 -5.54 -16.35 6.86
N THR A 46 -5.21 -15.06 7.08
CA THR A 46 -6.11 -14.09 7.70
C THR A 46 -7.33 -13.85 6.81
N THR A 47 -7.15 -13.70 5.49
CA THR A 47 -8.26 -13.58 4.53
C THR A 47 -9.18 -14.77 4.60
N PHE A 48 -8.62 -15.99 4.60
CA PHE A 48 -9.42 -17.22 4.68
C PHE A 48 -10.22 -17.29 5.99
N ALA A 49 -9.60 -17.00 7.13
CA ALA A 49 -10.28 -16.99 8.43
C ALA A 49 -11.41 -15.95 8.46
N LEU A 50 -11.16 -14.73 7.98
CA LEU A 50 -12.17 -13.66 7.92
C LEU A 50 -13.31 -13.99 6.94
N ALA A 51 -13.02 -14.62 5.81
CA ALA A 51 -14.01 -15.06 4.86
C ALA A 51 -14.92 -16.14 5.46
N LEU A 52 -14.38 -17.11 6.20
CA LEU A 52 -15.16 -18.10 6.93
C LEU A 52 -16.09 -17.45 7.97
N VAL A 53 -15.54 -16.54 8.79
CA VAL A 53 -16.33 -15.78 9.77
C VAL A 53 -17.46 -15.00 9.08
N THR A 54 -17.16 -14.33 7.96
CA THR A 54 -18.17 -13.60 7.19
C THR A 54 -19.26 -14.53 6.69
N GLY A 55 -18.91 -15.68 6.13
CA GLY A 55 -19.87 -16.68 5.66
C GLY A 55 -20.78 -17.19 6.77
N VAL A 56 -20.23 -17.51 7.94
CA VAL A 56 -21.03 -17.96 9.10
C VAL A 56 -21.93 -16.84 9.63
N LEU A 57 -21.43 -15.61 9.71
CA LEU A 57 -22.22 -14.50 10.23
C LEU A 57 -23.33 -14.07 9.27
N SER A 58 -23.07 -14.07 7.95
CA SER A 58 -24.07 -13.68 6.95
C SER A 58 -25.28 -14.62 6.91
N SER A 59 -25.12 -15.89 7.34
CA SER A 59 -26.23 -16.85 7.44
C SER A 59 -27.14 -16.60 8.65
N ARG A 60 -26.73 -15.76 9.62
CA ARG A 60 -27.50 -15.51 10.85
C ARG A 60 -28.60 -14.45 10.73
N GLY A 61 -28.72 -13.79 9.58
CA GLY A 61 -29.80 -12.85 9.30
C GLY A 61 -29.37 -11.39 9.13
N PRO A 62 -30.31 -10.47 8.84
CA PRO A 62 -30.03 -9.11 8.37
C PRO A 62 -29.47 -8.15 9.44
N GLU A 63 -29.62 -8.46 10.72
CA GLU A 63 -29.07 -7.67 11.84
C GLU A 63 -27.64 -8.10 12.22
N SER A 64 -27.10 -9.10 11.51
CA SER A 64 -25.75 -9.60 11.76
C SER A 64 -24.70 -8.54 11.47
N PRO A 65 -23.63 -8.42 12.30
CA PRO A 65 -22.48 -7.56 12.02
C PRO A 65 -21.67 -8.02 10.80
N ALA A 66 -22.07 -9.08 10.12
CA ALA A 66 -21.42 -9.61 8.91
C ALA A 66 -21.24 -8.53 7.83
N TYR A 67 -22.15 -7.57 7.74
CA TYR A 67 -22.12 -6.55 6.70
C TYR A 67 -21.01 -5.49 6.89
N ASP A 68 -20.47 -5.41 8.09
CA ASP A 68 -19.35 -4.51 8.41
C ASP A 68 -17.99 -5.24 8.41
N VAL A 69 -17.99 -6.58 8.29
CA VAL A 69 -16.75 -7.39 8.29
C VAL A 69 -15.74 -6.95 7.22
N PRO A 70 -16.13 -6.58 5.98
CA PRO A 70 -15.14 -6.08 5.00
C PRO A 70 -14.37 -4.84 5.47
N LEU A 71 -15.00 -3.93 6.26
CA LEU A 71 -14.31 -2.79 6.85
C LEU A 71 -13.29 -3.21 7.90
N VAL A 72 -13.66 -4.16 8.77
CA VAL A 72 -12.75 -4.73 9.77
C VAL A 72 -11.63 -5.51 9.10
N ALA A 73 -11.96 -6.32 8.10
CA ALA A 73 -11.01 -7.10 7.32
C ALA A 73 -9.96 -6.23 6.65
N SER A 74 -10.37 -5.11 6.03
CA SER A 74 -9.44 -4.17 5.40
C SER A 74 -8.38 -3.64 6.38
N SER A 75 -8.77 -3.32 7.62
CA SER A 75 -7.85 -2.86 8.67
C SER A 75 -6.96 -3.98 9.19
N ALA A 76 -7.53 -5.14 9.50
CA ALA A 76 -6.78 -6.28 10.02
C ALA A 76 -5.72 -6.76 9.03
N LEU A 77 -6.08 -6.84 7.73
CA LEU A 77 -5.15 -7.21 6.67
C LEU A 77 -4.09 -6.12 6.44
N ALA A 78 -4.47 -4.84 6.48
CA ALA A 78 -3.54 -3.73 6.28
C ALA A 78 -2.49 -3.66 7.39
N TRP A 79 -2.91 -3.53 8.64
CA TRP A 79 -2.00 -3.35 9.79
C TRP A 79 -1.31 -4.64 10.23
N GLY A 80 -1.91 -5.80 9.97
CA GLY A 80 -1.25 -7.09 10.18
C GLY A 80 -0.30 -7.44 9.04
N GLY A 81 -0.78 -8.19 8.06
CA GLY A 81 0.04 -8.75 7.00
C GLY A 81 0.59 -7.73 6.00
N GLY A 82 -0.21 -6.71 5.63
CA GLY A 82 0.19 -5.68 4.66
C GLY A 82 1.37 -4.83 5.14
N PHE A 83 1.35 -4.42 6.40
CA PHE A 83 2.43 -3.67 7.04
C PHE A 83 3.70 -4.52 7.14
N LEU A 84 3.59 -5.76 7.62
CA LEU A 84 4.72 -6.70 7.68
C LEU A 84 5.33 -6.94 6.30
N LEU A 85 4.49 -7.13 5.27
CA LEU A 85 4.93 -7.30 3.89
C LEU A 85 5.71 -6.09 3.38
N ALA A 86 5.21 -4.87 3.67
CA ALA A 86 5.88 -3.64 3.27
C ALA A 86 7.31 -3.56 3.82
N PHE A 87 7.48 -3.82 5.12
CA PHE A 87 8.79 -3.78 5.76
C PHE A 87 9.70 -4.94 5.36
N ALA A 88 9.17 -6.15 5.28
CA ALA A 88 9.93 -7.32 4.87
C ALA A 88 10.49 -7.19 3.46
N ALA A 89 9.69 -6.66 2.52
CA ALA A 89 10.09 -6.50 1.12
C ALA A 89 11.01 -5.29 0.87
N SER A 90 10.87 -4.22 1.66
CA SER A 90 11.69 -3.00 1.52
C SER A 90 13.00 -3.05 2.29
N ALA A 91 13.15 -3.96 3.28
CA ALA A 91 14.34 -4.06 4.11
C ALA A 91 15.62 -4.24 3.27
N HIS A 92 16.52 -3.25 3.35
CA HIS A 92 17.78 -3.18 2.60
C HIS A 92 17.64 -3.32 1.06
N ALA A 93 16.43 -3.09 0.51
CA ALA A 93 16.16 -3.34 -0.90
C ALA A 93 17.07 -2.51 -1.83
N LEU A 94 17.29 -1.23 -1.53
CA LEU A 94 18.13 -0.36 -2.35
C LEU A 94 19.60 -0.78 -2.33
N ARG A 95 20.13 -1.21 -1.17
CA ARG A 95 21.50 -1.72 -1.04
C ARG A 95 21.67 -3.04 -1.76
N ARG A 96 20.74 -3.97 -1.57
CA ARG A 96 20.73 -5.26 -2.23
C ARG A 96 20.69 -5.13 -3.75
N ASP A 97 19.85 -4.25 -4.27
CA ASP A 97 19.74 -4.01 -5.71
C ASP A 97 21.03 -3.44 -6.31
N ARG A 98 21.80 -2.68 -5.53
CA ARG A 98 23.15 -2.22 -5.92
C ARG A 98 24.14 -3.38 -5.94
N THR A 99 24.24 -4.17 -4.86
CA THR A 99 25.18 -5.29 -4.76
C THR A 99 24.91 -6.40 -5.77
N GLU A 100 23.65 -6.68 -6.10
CA GLU A 100 23.26 -7.67 -7.11
C GLU A 100 23.32 -7.12 -8.55
N GLY A 101 23.71 -5.85 -8.75
CA GLY A 101 23.79 -5.23 -10.08
C GLY A 101 22.43 -5.02 -10.77
N ILE A 102 21.32 -5.25 -10.07
CA ILE A 102 19.95 -5.10 -10.61
C ILE A 102 19.74 -3.69 -11.13
N ARG A 103 20.22 -2.70 -10.39
CA ARG A 103 20.10 -1.30 -10.77
C ARG A 103 20.84 -0.98 -12.06
N ALA A 104 22.06 -1.51 -12.25
CA ALA A 104 22.83 -1.34 -13.49
C ALA A 104 22.05 -1.90 -14.69
N LEU A 105 21.39 -3.04 -14.54
CA LEU A 105 20.54 -3.64 -15.58
C LEU A 105 19.35 -2.76 -15.96
N PHE A 106 18.76 -2.04 -15.00
CA PHE A 106 17.68 -1.08 -15.28
C PHE A 106 18.20 0.14 -16.06
N VAL A 107 19.34 0.68 -15.66
CA VAL A 107 19.92 1.88 -16.28
C VAL A 107 20.40 1.56 -17.71
N THR A 108 21.02 0.40 -17.95
CA THR A 108 21.46 -0.01 -19.28
C THR A 108 20.32 -0.28 -20.26
N ARG A 109 19.12 -0.58 -19.76
CA ARG A 109 17.93 -0.81 -20.57
C ARG A 109 17.04 0.43 -20.75
N THR A 110 17.62 1.62 -20.75
CA THR A 110 16.91 2.90 -21.04
C THR A 110 15.88 3.32 -20.00
N THR A 111 15.96 2.84 -18.76
CA THR A 111 15.10 3.33 -17.69
C THR A 111 15.84 4.39 -16.86
N THR A 112 15.14 5.48 -16.58
CA THR A 112 15.66 6.52 -15.67
C THR A 112 15.60 6.02 -14.23
N LEU A 113 16.36 6.68 -13.32
CA LEU A 113 16.25 6.44 -11.86
C LEU A 113 14.79 6.51 -11.38
N ARG A 114 14.01 7.45 -11.93
CA ARG A 114 12.56 7.53 -11.63
C ARG A 114 11.82 6.27 -12.03
N GLY A 115 12.08 5.74 -13.23
CA GLY A 115 11.45 4.51 -13.71
C GLY A 115 11.79 3.30 -12.81
N TYR A 116 13.04 3.20 -12.36
CA TYR A 116 13.46 2.18 -11.39
C TYR A 116 12.70 2.31 -10.06
N LEU A 117 12.64 3.52 -9.47
CA LEU A 117 11.95 3.74 -8.20
C LEU A 117 10.44 3.49 -8.32
N VAL A 118 9.80 3.91 -9.41
CA VAL A 118 8.38 3.60 -9.68
C VAL A 118 8.18 2.10 -9.80
N ALA A 119 9.05 1.37 -10.47
CA ALA A 119 8.96 -0.08 -10.54
C ALA A 119 9.07 -0.74 -9.16
N ARG A 120 10.04 -0.32 -8.34
CA ARG A 120 10.29 -0.93 -7.01
C ARG A 120 9.20 -0.60 -6.00
N VAL A 121 8.93 0.71 -5.79
CA VAL A 121 7.93 1.17 -4.83
C VAL A 121 6.52 0.84 -5.32
N GLY A 122 6.23 1.09 -6.60
CA GLY A 122 4.94 0.78 -7.20
C GLY A 122 4.66 -0.71 -7.24
N GLY A 123 5.66 -1.55 -7.56
CA GLY A 123 5.52 -3.01 -7.52
C GLY A 123 5.20 -3.52 -6.11
N LEU A 124 5.83 -2.95 -5.07
CA LEU A 124 5.49 -3.27 -3.69
C LEU A 124 4.07 -2.80 -3.33
N ALA A 125 3.70 -1.57 -3.72
CA ALA A 125 2.35 -1.06 -3.49
C ALA A 125 1.28 -1.96 -4.13
N VAL A 126 1.51 -2.40 -5.38
CA VAL A 126 0.62 -3.35 -6.08
C VAL A 126 0.54 -4.68 -5.33
N LEU A 127 1.65 -5.20 -4.86
CA LEU A 127 1.66 -6.47 -4.11
C LEU A 127 0.87 -6.35 -2.80
N ILE A 128 1.05 -5.28 -2.04
CA ILE A 128 0.28 -5.01 -0.81
C ILE A 128 -1.20 -4.84 -1.16
N ALA A 129 -1.52 -4.08 -2.21
CA ALA A 129 -2.90 -3.88 -2.66
C ALA A 129 -3.58 -5.21 -3.04
N LEU A 130 -2.88 -6.09 -3.76
CA LEU A 130 -3.40 -7.42 -4.10
C LEU A 130 -3.70 -8.27 -2.84
N CYS A 131 -2.83 -8.21 -1.83
CA CYS A 131 -3.06 -8.94 -0.58
C CYS A 131 -4.20 -8.34 0.24
N VAL A 132 -4.21 -7.02 0.45
CA VAL A 132 -5.15 -6.37 1.36
C VAL A 132 -6.51 -6.09 0.68
N ALA A 133 -6.51 -5.43 -0.48
CA ALA A 133 -7.74 -5.15 -1.21
C ALA A 133 -8.37 -6.43 -1.78
N GLY A 134 -7.54 -7.36 -2.29
CA GLY A 134 -7.99 -8.66 -2.74
C GLY A 134 -8.65 -9.47 -1.62
N GLY A 135 -8.02 -9.50 -0.43
CA GLY A 135 -8.61 -10.14 0.76
C GLY A 135 -9.92 -9.48 1.21
N THR A 136 -9.99 -8.15 1.20
CA THR A 136 -11.21 -7.39 1.49
C THR A 136 -12.34 -7.72 0.50
N LEU A 137 -12.02 -7.80 -0.79
CA LEU A 137 -12.97 -8.19 -1.84
C LEU A 137 -13.49 -9.61 -1.64
N VAL A 138 -12.62 -10.57 -1.30
CA VAL A 138 -13.03 -11.95 -1.01
C VAL A 138 -14.01 -11.99 0.15
N CYS A 139 -13.74 -11.29 1.27
CA CYS A 139 -14.66 -11.18 2.39
C CYS A 139 -16.00 -10.55 1.97
N GLY A 140 -15.97 -9.48 1.16
CA GLY A 140 -17.17 -8.84 0.62
C GLY A 140 -18.01 -9.76 -0.28
N LEU A 141 -17.36 -10.52 -1.16
CA LEU A 141 -18.02 -11.47 -2.06
C LEU A 141 -18.66 -12.64 -1.28
N VAL A 142 -17.94 -13.19 -0.30
CA VAL A 142 -18.49 -14.25 0.57
C VAL A 142 -19.69 -13.75 1.36
N GLY A 143 -19.60 -12.52 1.90
CA GLY A 143 -20.73 -11.90 2.60
C GLY A 143 -21.92 -11.63 1.69
N ALA A 144 -21.69 -11.16 0.46
CA ALA A 144 -22.76 -10.93 -0.52
C ALA A 144 -23.42 -12.24 -0.96
N ALA A 145 -22.64 -13.31 -1.14
CA ALA A 145 -23.17 -14.62 -1.49
C ALA A 145 -24.01 -15.25 -0.36
N GLY A 146 -23.66 -14.96 0.91
CA GLY A 146 -24.42 -15.42 2.09
C GLY A 146 -25.57 -14.50 2.48
N ALA A 147 -25.75 -13.35 1.84
CA ALA A 147 -26.79 -12.40 2.18
C ALA A 147 -28.20 -12.98 1.91
N THR A 148 -28.95 -13.21 2.97
CA THR A 148 -30.29 -13.81 2.90
C THR A 148 -31.37 -12.85 2.42
N ARG A 149 -31.08 -11.53 2.38
CA ARG A 149 -32.02 -10.50 1.93
C ARG A 149 -31.34 -9.50 1.01
N MET A 150 -32.02 -9.15 -0.08
CA MET A 150 -31.59 -8.12 -1.03
C MET A 150 -31.36 -6.73 -0.38
N ALA A 151 -32.08 -6.41 0.69
CA ALA A 151 -31.98 -5.12 1.39
C ALA A 151 -30.62 -4.89 2.08
N SER A 152 -29.88 -5.93 2.42
CA SER A 152 -28.56 -5.83 3.06
C SER A 152 -27.39 -5.74 2.06
N LEU A 153 -27.63 -6.09 0.80
CA LEU A 153 -26.63 -6.09 -0.25
C LEU A 153 -25.99 -4.71 -0.51
N PRO A 154 -26.76 -3.59 -0.58
CA PRO A 154 -26.15 -2.27 -0.78
C PRO A 154 -25.19 -1.87 0.34
N ARG A 155 -25.52 -2.16 1.59
CA ARG A 155 -24.65 -1.91 2.75
C ARG A 155 -23.36 -2.72 2.65
N MET A 156 -23.45 -4.00 2.30
CA MET A 156 -22.28 -4.86 2.10
C MET A 156 -21.38 -4.35 0.97
N LEU A 157 -21.96 -3.97 -0.17
CA LEU A 157 -21.22 -3.41 -1.30
C LEU A 157 -20.52 -2.10 -0.95
N GLN A 158 -21.21 -1.21 -0.23
CA GLN A 158 -20.63 0.06 0.24
C GLN A 158 -19.50 -0.20 1.23
N ALA A 159 -19.68 -1.07 2.21
CA ALA A 159 -18.63 -1.44 3.17
C ALA A 159 -17.42 -2.06 2.47
N THR A 160 -17.65 -2.94 1.50
CA THR A 160 -16.58 -3.53 0.68
C THR A 160 -15.85 -2.47 -0.14
N GLY A 161 -16.59 -1.58 -0.80
CA GLY A 161 -16.02 -0.45 -1.56
C GLY A 161 -15.14 0.46 -0.68
N ALA A 162 -15.64 0.86 0.48
CA ALA A 162 -14.89 1.67 1.45
C ALA A 162 -13.62 0.95 1.93
N GLY A 163 -13.72 -0.36 2.22
CA GLY A 163 -12.57 -1.18 2.60
C GLY A 163 -11.53 -1.32 1.49
N VAL A 164 -11.95 -1.44 0.23
CA VAL A 164 -11.05 -1.49 -0.94
C VAL A 164 -10.35 -0.15 -1.13
N VAL A 165 -11.07 0.98 -1.09
CA VAL A 165 -10.47 2.33 -1.21
C VAL A 165 -9.45 2.55 -0.11
N PHE A 166 -9.78 2.21 1.14
CA PHE A 166 -8.84 2.24 2.26
C PHE A 166 -7.59 1.39 1.97
N SER A 167 -7.76 0.16 1.49
CA SER A 167 -6.66 -0.77 1.21
C SER A 167 -5.73 -0.26 0.11
N LEU A 168 -6.28 0.37 -0.92
CA LEU A 168 -5.50 1.00 -2.00
C LEU A 168 -4.74 2.23 -1.48
N ALA A 169 -5.39 3.09 -0.70
CA ALA A 169 -4.74 4.24 -0.07
C ALA A 169 -3.62 3.79 0.88
N PHE A 170 -3.89 2.79 1.73
CA PHE A 170 -2.91 2.19 2.62
C PHE A 170 -1.68 1.69 1.85
N SER A 171 -1.88 0.91 0.78
CA SER A 171 -0.77 0.37 0.00
C SER A 171 0.06 1.45 -0.68
N ALA A 172 -0.59 2.50 -1.21
CA ALA A 172 0.06 3.63 -1.85
C ALA A 172 0.90 4.46 -0.87
N VAL A 173 0.49 4.54 0.41
CA VAL A 173 1.18 5.30 1.46
C VAL A 173 2.28 4.48 2.12
N VAL A 174 1.99 3.23 2.50
CA VAL A 174 2.92 2.41 3.29
C VAL A 174 4.11 1.94 2.47
N ALA A 175 3.96 1.65 1.17
CA ALA A 175 5.08 1.23 0.34
C ALA A 175 6.21 2.27 0.28
N PRO A 176 6.00 3.55 -0.08
CA PRO A 176 7.07 4.54 -0.09
C PRO A 176 7.62 4.84 1.31
N ILE A 177 6.79 4.83 2.36
CA ILE A 177 7.26 5.02 3.74
C ILE A 177 8.18 3.88 4.17
N ALA A 178 7.83 2.63 3.90
CA ALA A 178 8.66 1.48 4.20
C ALA A 178 10.01 1.54 3.47
N PHE A 179 10.02 1.94 2.19
CA PHE A 179 11.27 2.17 1.46
C PHE A 179 12.10 3.32 2.05
N ALA A 180 11.48 4.44 2.43
CA ALA A 180 12.17 5.56 3.08
C ALA A 180 12.73 5.18 4.46
N ALA A 181 12.01 4.32 5.20
CA ALA A 181 12.42 3.88 6.53
C ALA A 181 13.58 2.87 6.50
N VAL A 182 13.47 1.82 5.70
CA VAL A 182 14.40 0.67 5.81
C VAL A 182 15.07 0.29 4.48
N GLY A 183 14.78 1.00 3.37
CA GLY A 183 15.33 0.68 2.06
C GLY A 183 16.84 0.84 1.96
N ALA A 184 17.39 1.92 2.52
CA ALA A 184 18.81 2.26 2.51
C ALA A 184 19.41 2.38 3.90
N ARG A 185 18.61 2.66 4.92
CA ARG A 185 19.05 2.98 6.29
C ARG A 185 19.40 1.74 7.10
N SER A 186 20.13 1.96 8.20
CA SER A 186 20.28 0.96 9.25
C SER A 186 18.92 0.66 9.89
N ARG A 187 18.77 -0.53 10.47
CA ARG A 187 17.51 -0.92 11.16
C ARG A 187 17.11 0.09 12.23
N ILE A 188 18.06 0.55 13.06
CA ILE A 188 17.81 1.53 14.13
C ILE A 188 17.31 2.86 13.54
N GLY A 189 17.99 3.40 12.53
CA GLY A 189 17.57 4.63 11.85
C GLY A 189 16.19 4.51 11.18
N GLY A 190 15.86 3.34 10.65
CA GLY A 190 14.54 3.06 10.10
C GLY A 190 13.43 3.06 11.17
N TYR A 191 13.66 2.43 12.32
CA TYR A 191 12.70 2.45 13.43
C TYR A 191 12.48 3.86 14.00
N LEU A 192 13.56 4.63 14.21
CA LEU A 192 13.46 6.03 14.65
C LEU A 192 12.65 6.88 13.66
N PHE A 193 12.87 6.69 12.36
CA PHE A 193 12.11 7.37 11.32
C PHE A 193 10.60 7.03 11.38
N LEU A 194 10.27 5.76 11.59
CA LEU A 194 8.88 5.33 11.74
C LEU A 194 8.21 5.91 12.97
N ILE A 195 8.89 5.87 14.12
CA ILE A 195 8.40 6.47 15.37
C ILE A 195 8.12 7.96 15.11
N ALA A 196 9.05 8.67 14.48
CA ALA A 196 8.90 10.10 14.22
C ALA A 196 7.72 10.43 13.29
N ILE A 197 7.47 9.64 12.25
CA ILE A 197 6.46 9.97 11.22
C ILE A 197 5.08 9.34 11.51
N VAL A 198 5.04 8.17 12.15
CA VAL A 198 3.79 7.45 12.38
C VAL A 198 3.35 7.56 13.83
N THR A 199 4.23 7.24 14.79
CA THR A 199 3.84 7.10 16.19
C THR A 199 3.74 8.43 16.92
N LEU A 200 4.66 9.38 16.68
CA LEU A 200 4.62 10.67 17.38
C LEU A 200 3.38 11.51 17.00
N PRO A 201 3.02 11.69 15.72
CA PRO A 201 1.80 12.41 15.37
C PRO A 201 0.54 11.76 15.92
N GLU A 202 0.47 10.41 15.92
CA GLU A 202 -0.65 9.68 16.50
C GLU A 202 -0.74 9.87 18.01
N LEU A 203 0.40 9.87 18.72
CA LEU A 203 0.45 10.16 20.14
C LEU A 203 -0.05 11.58 20.46
N VAL A 204 0.34 12.57 19.65
CA VAL A 204 -0.14 13.96 19.78
C VAL A 204 -1.66 14.01 19.61
N VAL A 205 -2.22 13.35 18.58
CA VAL A 205 -3.67 13.28 18.38
C VAL A 205 -4.35 12.64 19.60
N ALA A 206 -3.80 11.53 20.10
CA ALA A 206 -4.34 10.83 21.26
C ALA A 206 -4.28 11.67 22.56
N MET A 207 -3.18 12.42 22.77
CA MET A 207 -3.00 13.26 23.96
C MET A 207 -3.87 14.53 23.95
N MET A 208 -4.03 15.14 22.76
CA MET A 208 -4.84 16.37 22.65
C MET A 208 -6.33 16.09 22.60
N GLY A 209 -6.74 14.88 22.26
CA GLY A 209 -8.13 14.40 22.35
C GLY A 209 -9.16 15.39 21.78
N SER A 210 -10.13 15.74 22.60
CA SER A 210 -11.22 16.68 22.24
C SER A 210 -10.80 18.14 22.08
N SER A 211 -9.57 18.52 22.43
CA SER A 211 -9.08 19.90 22.25
C SER A 211 -8.69 20.23 20.80
N LEU A 212 -8.46 19.21 19.97
CA LEU A 212 -8.21 19.39 18.54
C LEU A 212 -9.50 19.43 17.76
N PRO A 213 -9.65 20.39 16.81
CA PRO A 213 -10.72 20.29 15.82
C PRO A 213 -10.65 18.96 15.07
N GLU A 214 -11.77 18.29 14.87
CA GLU A 214 -11.85 16.98 14.20
C GLU A 214 -11.16 17.01 12.82
N SER A 215 -11.32 18.13 12.10
CA SER A 215 -10.67 18.33 10.80
C SER A 215 -9.14 18.32 10.84
N VAL A 216 -8.53 18.73 11.96
CA VAL A 216 -7.08 18.72 12.16
C VAL A 216 -6.65 17.35 12.61
N GLY A 217 -7.36 16.72 13.55
CA GLY A 217 -7.10 15.37 14.01
C GLY A 217 -7.07 14.36 12.87
N ASP A 218 -8.01 14.46 11.93
CA ASP A 218 -8.12 13.57 10.77
C ASP A 218 -6.91 13.62 9.81
N VAL A 219 -6.12 14.70 9.80
CA VAL A 219 -5.02 14.88 8.84
C VAL A 219 -3.64 14.93 9.49
N LEU A 220 -3.57 15.04 10.81
CA LEU A 220 -2.32 15.24 11.54
C LEU A 220 -1.44 13.97 11.55
N SER A 221 -2.05 12.79 11.57
CA SER A 221 -1.35 11.51 11.55
C SER A 221 -1.76 10.63 10.37
N ILE A 222 -0.85 9.76 9.93
CA ILE A 222 -1.12 8.81 8.83
C ILE A 222 -2.22 7.82 9.21
N PRO A 223 -2.20 7.18 10.41
CA PRO A 223 -3.29 6.31 10.84
C PRO A 223 -4.64 7.04 10.91
N SER A 224 -4.68 8.24 11.50
CA SER A 224 -5.90 9.05 11.59
C SER A 224 -6.47 9.40 10.22
N ALA A 225 -5.62 9.81 9.26
CA ALA A 225 -6.05 10.11 7.89
C ALA A 225 -6.60 8.86 7.17
N LEU A 226 -5.97 7.71 7.34
CA LEU A 226 -6.47 6.44 6.79
C LEU A 226 -7.80 6.01 7.43
N VAL A 227 -7.96 6.18 8.75
CA VAL A 227 -9.22 5.92 9.45
C VAL A 227 -10.28 6.89 8.99
N ALA A 228 -9.99 8.20 8.88
CA ALA A 228 -10.90 9.22 8.39
C ALA A 228 -11.39 8.90 6.97
N LEU A 229 -10.48 8.48 6.08
CA LEU A 229 -10.86 8.04 4.73
C LEU A 229 -11.82 6.85 4.76
N ARG A 230 -11.54 5.84 5.58
CA ARG A 230 -12.39 4.65 5.70
C ARG A 230 -13.77 4.98 6.27
N THR A 231 -13.81 5.72 7.37
CA THR A 231 -15.06 6.05 8.06
C THR A 231 -15.93 6.99 7.24
N SER A 232 -15.34 7.94 6.51
CA SER A 232 -16.08 8.84 5.64
C SER A 232 -16.75 8.19 4.43
N LEU A 233 -16.35 6.95 4.09
CA LEU A 233 -16.95 6.16 3.01
C LEU A 233 -17.82 5.01 3.53
N ALA A 234 -17.84 4.78 4.85
CA ALA A 234 -18.57 3.69 5.47
C ALA A 234 -20.10 3.89 5.35
N PRO A 235 -20.88 2.79 5.41
CA PRO A 235 -22.35 2.87 5.38
C PRO A 235 -22.90 3.76 6.48
N GLY A 236 -23.76 4.71 6.12
CA GLY A 236 -24.43 5.63 7.06
C GLY A 236 -23.63 6.90 7.42
N THR A 237 -22.37 7.05 6.99
CA THR A 237 -21.49 8.17 7.38
C THR A 237 -20.76 8.79 6.19
N VAL A 238 -21.42 8.90 5.03
CA VAL A 238 -20.73 9.41 3.82
C VAL A 238 -20.42 10.90 3.96
N ASP A 239 -19.14 11.24 4.11
CA ASP A 239 -18.63 12.62 4.12
C ASP A 239 -17.52 12.81 3.07
N PRO A 240 -17.86 13.31 1.86
CA PRO A 240 -16.90 13.50 0.78
C PRO A 240 -15.78 14.50 1.12
N TRP A 241 -16.08 15.52 1.92
CA TRP A 241 -15.11 16.53 2.31
C TRP A 241 -14.05 15.99 3.26
N ARG A 242 -14.48 15.16 4.20
CA ARG A 242 -13.57 14.43 5.10
C ARG A 242 -12.67 13.48 4.32
N ALA A 243 -13.25 12.70 3.38
CA ALA A 243 -12.49 11.83 2.49
C ALA A 243 -11.46 12.59 1.64
N MET A 244 -11.86 13.74 1.08
CA MET A 244 -10.97 14.55 0.24
C MET A 244 -9.81 15.12 1.07
N ARG A 245 -10.05 15.67 2.26
CA ARG A 245 -8.99 16.17 3.15
C ARG A 245 -7.99 15.07 3.48
N ALA A 246 -8.47 13.88 3.85
CA ALA A 246 -7.63 12.73 4.14
C ALA A 246 -6.78 12.33 2.92
N LEU A 247 -7.36 12.25 1.72
CA LEU A 247 -6.63 11.94 0.49
C LEU A 247 -5.55 12.98 0.16
N VAL A 248 -5.84 14.27 0.34
CA VAL A 248 -4.85 15.33 0.14
C VAL A 248 -3.68 15.16 1.11
N ALA A 249 -3.94 14.97 2.41
CA ALA A 249 -2.91 14.75 3.41
C ALA A 249 -2.04 13.52 3.07
N LEU A 250 -2.66 12.39 2.72
CA LEU A 250 -1.96 11.17 2.34
C LEU A 250 -1.12 11.37 1.06
N THR A 251 -1.59 12.17 0.10
CA THR A 251 -0.83 12.49 -1.12
C THR A 251 0.44 13.28 -0.80
N PHE A 252 0.37 14.25 0.12
CA PHE A 252 1.56 14.97 0.60
C PHE A 252 2.57 14.03 1.27
N VAL A 253 2.09 13.10 2.11
CA VAL A 253 2.94 12.10 2.76
C VAL A 253 3.64 11.20 1.73
N VAL A 254 2.92 10.71 0.73
CA VAL A 254 3.48 9.92 -0.38
C VAL A 254 4.55 10.72 -1.14
N GLY A 255 4.25 11.97 -1.50
CA GLY A 255 5.19 12.87 -2.17
C GLY A 255 6.48 13.04 -1.38
N PHE A 256 6.37 13.34 -0.08
CA PHE A 256 7.50 13.50 0.81
C PHE A 256 8.32 12.19 0.96
N ALA A 257 7.65 11.05 1.18
CA ALA A 257 8.31 9.76 1.26
C ALA A 257 9.06 9.41 -0.04
N MET A 258 8.48 9.67 -1.21
CA MET A 258 9.14 9.45 -2.49
C MET A 258 10.35 10.36 -2.72
N LEU A 259 10.33 11.60 -2.23
CA LEU A 259 11.51 12.48 -2.25
C LEU A 259 12.64 11.91 -1.38
N LEU A 260 12.33 11.39 -0.19
CA LEU A 260 13.32 10.73 0.67
C LEU A 260 13.88 9.47 0.02
N VAL A 261 13.05 8.60 -0.53
CA VAL A 261 13.50 7.40 -1.25
C VAL A 261 14.43 7.76 -2.42
N ARG A 262 14.09 8.82 -3.16
CA ARG A 262 14.93 9.30 -4.26
C ARG A 262 16.30 9.80 -3.76
N ARG A 263 16.30 10.59 -2.68
CA ARG A 263 17.55 11.07 -2.04
C ARG A 263 18.41 9.90 -1.59
N ASP A 264 17.84 8.95 -0.87
CA ASP A 264 18.55 7.79 -0.35
C ASP A 264 19.08 6.89 -1.48
N ALA A 265 18.34 6.76 -2.58
CA ALA A 265 18.82 6.04 -3.76
C ALA A 265 20.03 6.72 -4.42
N ILE A 266 20.10 8.04 -4.42
CA ILE A 266 21.27 8.80 -4.93
C ILE A 266 22.46 8.62 -3.98
N LEU A 267 22.25 8.71 -2.66
CA LEU A 267 23.32 8.57 -1.67
C LEU A 267 23.94 7.17 -1.66
N VAL A 268 23.15 6.13 -1.86
CA VAL A 268 23.66 4.74 -1.98
C VAL A 268 24.61 4.57 -3.16
N ASP A 269 24.56 5.45 -4.18
CA ASP A 269 25.46 5.40 -5.34
C ASP A 269 26.75 6.18 -5.13
N SER A 270 26.82 7.04 -4.13
CA SER A 270 28.01 7.86 -3.89
C SER A 270 29.18 6.97 -3.45
N PRO A 271 30.38 7.09 -4.04
CA PRO A 271 31.53 6.25 -3.69
C PRO A 271 32.06 6.46 -2.26
N GLU A 272 31.66 7.54 -1.60
CA GLU A 272 32.09 7.89 -0.23
C GLU A 272 31.50 7.00 0.87
N VAL A 273 30.54 6.12 0.57
CA VAL A 273 29.89 5.26 1.59
C VAL A 273 30.66 3.97 1.85
N ASP A 274 31.67 3.67 1.04
CA ASP A 274 32.49 2.45 1.12
C ASP A 274 33.90 2.69 1.78
N ALA A 275 34.14 3.88 2.37
CA ALA A 275 35.37 4.25 3.05
C ALA A 275 35.30 4.10 4.58
#